data_e1e531cdc547dc031ae0ef721183e31c
#
_entry.id   e1e531cdc547dc031ae0ef721183e31c
#
_cell.length_a   1.000
_cell.length_b   1.000
_cell.length_c   1.000
_cell.angle_alpha   90.00
_cell.angle_beta   90.00
_cell.angle_gamma   90.00
#
_symmetry.space_group_name_H-M   'P 1'
#
loop_
_entity.id
_entity.type
_entity.pdbx_description
1 polymer ?
#
loop_
_entity_poly.entity_id
_entity_poly.type
_entity_poly.pdbx_seq_one_letter_code
_entity_poly.pdbx_strand_id
1 'polypeptide(L)'
;MLFRSRSPIPIVADESCRVAADVPRLAGCVDGVNIKLEKCGSLREALRIVHVARAHHMKVMIGCMLSSTLALAAAMQLAPLADWIDLDGAALLDNDPFQGPCLQPDGRLQLNDEPGLGVTVKPT
;
A
#
# COMPACT_ATOMS: atom_id res chain seq x y z
N MET A 1 -12.48 20.51 -2.76
CA MET A 1 -11.45 21.54 -2.92
C MET A 1 -11.15 22.32 -1.63
N LEU A 2 -12.14 22.71 -0.84
CA LEU A 2 -11.95 23.54 0.36
C LEU A 2 -11.21 22.84 1.53
N PHE A 3 -11.31 21.52 1.65
CA PHE A 3 -10.72 20.80 2.78
C PHE A 3 -9.20 20.70 2.65
N ARG A 4 -8.68 20.29 1.48
CA ARG A 4 -7.23 20.17 1.21
C ARG A 4 -6.49 21.48 1.48
N SER A 5 -7.02 22.62 0.98
CA SER A 5 -6.36 23.92 1.10
C SER A 5 -6.28 24.46 2.55
N ARG A 6 -7.00 23.85 3.49
CA ARG A 6 -7.01 24.21 4.91
C ARG A 6 -6.33 23.18 5.81
N SER A 7 -5.96 22.01 5.27
CA SER A 7 -5.30 20.97 6.05
C SER A 7 -3.82 21.29 6.23
N PRO A 8 -3.31 21.26 7.48
CA PRO A 8 -1.86 21.38 7.73
C PRO A 8 -1.09 20.09 7.44
N ILE A 9 -1.79 18.98 7.19
CA ILE A 9 -1.23 17.68 6.85
C ILE A 9 -1.71 17.24 5.47
N PRO A 10 -0.92 16.41 4.74
CA PRO A 10 -1.34 15.88 3.45
C PRO A 10 -2.64 15.08 3.53
N ILE A 11 -3.51 15.28 2.55
CA ILE A 11 -4.76 14.52 2.40
C ILE A 11 -4.54 13.45 1.34
N VAL A 12 -4.84 12.20 1.69
CA VAL A 12 -4.65 11.03 0.83
C VAL A 12 -6.00 10.40 0.53
N ALA A 13 -6.32 10.19 -0.76
CA ALA A 13 -7.54 9.49 -1.18
C ALA A 13 -7.32 7.98 -1.05
N ASP A 14 -8.26 7.30 -0.41
CA ASP A 14 -8.25 5.86 -0.21
C ASP A 14 -9.27 5.16 -1.12
N GLU A 15 -10.54 5.06 -0.73
CA GLU A 15 -11.58 4.31 -1.46
C GLU A 15 -11.90 4.92 -2.83
N SER A 16 -11.63 6.20 -3.01
CA SER A 16 -11.85 6.92 -4.26
C SER A 16 -10.81 6.61 -5.34
N CYS A 17 -9.70 5.92 -4.99
CA CYS A 17 -8.64 5.50 -5.90
C CYS A 17 -8.55 3.97 -5.93
N ARG A 18 -9.15 3.36 -6.96
CA ARG A 18 -9.15 1.90 -7.14
C ARG A 18 -8.32 1.46 -8.34
N VAL A 19 -8.33 2.26 -9.39
CA VAL A 19 -7.59 2.00 -10.64
C VAL A 19 -6.88 3.27 -11.11
N ALA A 20 -5.93 3.13 -12.02
CA ALA A 20 -5.15 4.26 -12.54
C ALA A 20 -6.04 5.34 -13.20
N ALA A 21 -7.16 4.95 -13.79
CA ALA A 21 -8.13 5.88 -14.38
C ALA A 21 -8.81 6.82 -13.36
N ASP A 22 -8.76 6.49 -12.06
CA ASP A 22 -9.32 7.33 -11.00
C ASP A 22 -8.42 8.53 -10.67
N VAL A 23 -7.11 8.39 -10.87
CA VAL A 23 -6.12 9.36 -10.42
C VAL A 23 -6.32 10.76 -11.01
N PRO A 24 -6.57 10.94 -12.33
CA PRO A 24 -6.71 12.28 -12.91
C PRO A 24 -7.82 13.12 -12.27
N ARG A 25 -8.94 12.50 -11.88
CA ARG A 25 -10.05 13.22 -11.21
C ARG A 25 -9.74 13.63 -9.77
N LEU A 26 -8.77 12.97 -9.13
CA LEU A 26 -8.31 13.25 -7.78
C LEU A 26 -7.21 14.31 -7.74
N ALA A 27 -6.51 14.50 -8.88
CA ALA A 27 -5.46 15.49 -9.00
C ALA A 27 -5.99 16.90 -8.70
N GLY A 28 -5.29 17.62 -7.84
CA GLY A 28 -5.73 18.93 -7.35
C GLY A 28 -6.78 18.90 -6.23
N CYS A 29 -7.42 17.75 -5.95
CA CYS A 29 -8.39 17.59 -4.86
C CYS A 29 -7.73 17.07 -3.58
N VAL A 30 -6.71 16.22 -3.72
CA VAL A 30 -5.94 15.61 -2.62
C VAL A 30 -4.45 15.70 -2.92
N ASP A 31 -3.61 15.41 -1.91
CA ASP A 31 -2.15 15.45 -2.03
C ASP A 31 -1.56 14.13 -2.50
N GLY A 32 -2.27 13.03 -2.27
CA GLY A 32 -1.82 11.69 -2.62
C GLY A 32 -2.94 10.68 -2.77
N VAL A 33 -2.57 9.47 -3.13
CA VAL A 33 -3.46 8.31 -3.25
C VAL A 33 -2.91 7.14 -2.43
N ASN A 34 -3.82 6.40 -1.77
CA ASN A 34 -3.50 5.17 -1.05
C ASN A 34 -3.80 3.96 -1.94
N ILE A 35 -2.74 3.25 -2.31
CA ILE A 35 -2.81 2.03 -3.12
C ILE A 35 -2.89 0.83 -2.18
N LYS A 36 -3.95 0.05 -2.32
CA LYS A 36 -4.12 -1.23 -1.64
C LYS A 36 -4.33 -2.30 -2.70
N LEU A 37 -3.54 -3.38 -2.66
CA LEU A 37 -3.62 -4.45 -3.66
C LEU A 37 -5.01 -5.09 -3.70
N GLU A 38 -5.69 -5.16 -2.56
CA GLU A 38 -7.04 -5.69 -2.43
C GLU A 38 -8.08 -4.82 -3.18
N LYS A 39 -7.79 -3.52 -3.38
CA LYS A 39 -8.66 -2.63 -4.15
C LYS A 39 -8.34 -2.66 -5.64
N CYS A 40 -7.07 -2.59 -6.01
CA CYS A 40 -6.65 -2.50 -7.41
C CYS A 40 -6.47 -3.87 -8.09
N GLY A 41 -6.40 -4.95 -7.32
CA GLY A 41 -6.46 -6.33 -7.79
C GLY A 41 -5.17 -6.88 -8.39
N SER A 42 -4.12 -6.08 -8.60
CA SER A 42 -2.84 -6.59 -9.11
C SER A 42 -1.69 -5.62 -8.92
N LEU A 43 -0.46 -6.15 -8.84
CA LEU A 43 0.78 -5.35 -8.85
C LEU A 43 0.91 -4.51 -10.12
N ARG A 44 0.45 -5.02 -11.27
CA ARG A 44 0.46 -4.26 -12.54
C ARG A 44 -0.40 -3.00 -12.44
N GLU A 45 -1.60 -3.11 -11.91
CA GLU A 45 -2.48 -1.96 -11.76
C GLU A 45 -1.95 -0.99 -10.69
N ALA A 46 -1.39 -1.50 -9.60
CA ALA A 46 -0.71 -0.69 -8.60
C ALA A 46 0.41 0.16 -9.21
N LEU A 47 1.27 -0.44 -10.04
CA LEU A 47 2.32 0.29 -10.76
C LEU A 47 1.76 1.35 -11.71
N ARG A 48 0.64 1.07 -12.41
CA ARG A 48 -0.03 2.08 -13.24
C ARG A 48 -0.50 3.26 -12.40
N ILE A 49 -1.14 2.99 -11.25
CA ILE A 49 -1.56 4.04 -10.32
C ILE A 49 -0.36 4.89 -9.89
N VAL A 50 0.77 4.26 -9.50
CA VAL A 50 2.00 4.97 -9.13
C VAL A 50 2.44 5.91 -10.26
N HIS A 51 2.57 5.40 -11.48
CA HIS A 51 3.06 6.21 -12.61
C HIS A 51 2.13 7.38 -12.92
N VAL A 52 0.81 7.15 -12.93
CA VAL A 52 -0.16 8.21 -13.20
C VAL A 52 -0.17 9.23 -12.06
N ALA A 53 -0.12 8.79 -10.79
CA ALA A 53 -0.03 9.70 -9.64
C ALA A 53 1.22 10.58 -9.72
N ARG A 54 2.39 10.00 -10.02
CA ARG A 54 3.64 10.77 -10.18
C ARG A 54 3.57 11.77 -11.34
N ALA A 55 2.96 11.39 -12.46
CA ALA A 55 2.74 12.29 -13.60
C ALA A 55 1.84 13.49 -13.24
N HIS A 56 0.95 13.32 -12.26
CA HIS A 56 0.10 14.39 -11.70
C HIS A 56 0.70 15.06 -10.45
N HIS A 57 1.99 14.85 -10.15
CA HIS A 57 2.68 15.41 -8.98
C HIS A 57 2.05 15.05 -7.64
N MET A 58 1.35 13.91 -7.58
CA MET A 58 0.72 13.39 -6.37
C MET A 58 1.68 12.47 -5.60
N LYS A 59 1.51 12.45 -4.29
CA LYS A 59 2.17 11.49 -3.40
C LYS A 59 1.52 10.12 -3.48
N VAL A 60 2.28 9.10 -3.13
CA VAL A 60 1.84 7.70 -3.12
C VAL A 60 1.98 7.12 -1.72
N MET A 61 0.91 6.55 -1.23
CA MET A 61 0.88 5.69 -0.05
C MET A 61 0.63 4.25 -0.51
N ILE A 62 1.32 3.30 0.09
CA ILE A 62 1.00 1.87 -0.03
C ILE A 62 0.40 1.44 1.29
N GLY A 63 -0.86 1.05 1.23
CA GLY A 63 -1.60 0.56 2.39
C GLY A 63 -2.08 -0.87 2.21
N CYS A 64 -2.78 -1.38 3.22
CA CYS A 64 -3.40 -2.70 3.19
C CYS A 64 -4.82 -2.67 3.76
N MET A 65 -5.53 -3.76 3.59
CA MET A 65 -6.65 -4.17 4.41
C MET A 65 -6.15 -5.10 5.53
N LEU A 66 -7.04 -5.56 6.39
CA LEU A 66 -6.78 -6.69 7.27
C LEU A 66 -6.52 -7.92 6.39
N SER A 67 -5.27 -8.34 6.30
CA SER A 67 -4.83 -9.38 5.35
C SER A 67 -3.59 -10.12 5.86
N SER A 68 -3.37 -11.32 5.30
CA SER A 68 -2.29 -12.21 5.71
C SER A 68 -0.91 -11.68 5.31
N THR A 69 0.13 -12.22 5.94
CA THR A 69 1.54 -12.00 5.55
C THR A 69 1.78 -12.20 4.05
N LEU A 70 1.10 -13.15 3.41
CA LEU A 70 1.23 -13.37 1.96
C LEU A 70 0.79 -12.14 1.14
N ALA A 71 -0.36 -11.55 1.49
CA ALA A 71 -0.85 -10.36 0.81
C ALA A 71 0.05 -9.14 1.06
N LEU A 72 0.50 -8.96 2.30
CA LEU A 72 1.39 -7.86 2.65
C LEU A 72 2.76 -7.99 2.00
N ALA A 73 3.33 -9.19 1.90
CA ALA A 73 4.60 -9.43 1.22
C ALA A 73 4.56 -8.97 -0.24
N ALA A 74 3.43 -9.18 -0.93
CA ALA A 74 3.24 -8.66 -2.28
C ALA A 74 3.18 -7.12 -2.31
N ALA A 75 2.48 -6.49 -1.37
CA ALA A 75 2.40 -5.03 -1.27
C ALA A 75 3.76 -4.41 -0.90
N MET A 76 4.55 -5.06 -0.07
CA MET A 76 5.90 -4.61 0.33
C MET A 76 6.85 -4.48 -0.85
N GLN A 77 6.64 -5.20 -1.97
CA GLN A 77 7.44 -5.04 -3.19
C GLN A 77 7.26 -3.66 -3.84
N LEU A 78 6.19 -2.95 -3.51
CA LEU A 78 5.93 -1.59 -3.98
C LEU A 78 6.48 -0.50 -3.04
N ALA A 79 6.94 -0.87 -1.85
CA ALA A 79 7.40 0.06 -0.82
C ALA A 79 8.46 1.07 -1.31
N PRO A 80 9.46 0.69 -2.15
CA PRO A 80 10.44 1.64 -2.65
C PRO A 80 9.85 2.77 -3.53
N LEU A 81 8.62 2.62 -4.01
CA LEU A 81 7.94 3.60 -4.86
C LEU A 81 7.04 4.56 -4.07
N ALA A 82 6.86 4.31 -2.76
CA ALA A 82 5.94 5.04 -1.90
C ALA A 82 6.61 6.21 -1.18
N ASP A 83 5.80 7.23 -0.86
CA ASP A 83 6.16 8.28 0.10
C ASP A 83 5.77 7.87 1.53
N TRP A 84 4.72 7.03 1.66
CA TRP A 84 4.22 6.51 2.94
C TRP A 84 3.83 5.05 2.81
N ILE A 85 4.02 4.30 3.89
CA ILE A 85 3.72 2.88 3.97
C ILE A 85 2.92 2.62 5.23
N ASP A 86 1.83 1.84 5.10
CA ASP A 86 0.99 1.37 6.20
C ASP A 86 0.57 -0.09 5.90
N LEU A 87 1.42 -1.04 6.32
CA LEU A 87 1.30 -2.47 6.03
C LEU A 87 1.33 -3.28 7.33
N ASP A 88 0.46 -2.94 8.26
CA ASP A 88 0.33 -3.59 9.58
C ASP A 88 -0.76 -4.68 9.64
N GLY A 89 -1.53 -4.88 8.57
CA GLY A 89 -2.73 -5.70 8.56
C GLY A 89 -2.53 -7.14 9.06
N ALA A 90 -1.37 -7.77 8.83
CA ALA A 90 -1.10 -9.12 9.33
C ALA A 90 -0.85 -9.16 10.84
N ALA A 91 -0.35 -8.07 11.43
CA ALA A 91 -0.14 -7.98 12.88
C ALA A 91 -1.46 -7.96 13.67
N LEU A 92 -2.57 -7.68 13.01
CA LEU A 92 -3.91 -7.63 13.57
C LEU A 92 -4.65 -8.98 13.46
N LEU A 93 -4.05 -10.00 12.84
CA LEU A 93 -4.65 -11.32 12.71
C LEU A 93 -4.31 -12.19 13.93
N ASP A 94 -5.32 -12.85 14.45
CA ASP A 94 -5.19 -13.83 15.53
C ASP A 94 -4.41 -15.08 15.08
N ASN A 95 -4.65 -15.50 13.82
CA ASN A 95 -3.99 -16.64 13.21
C ASN A 95 -3.69 -16.35 11.73
N ASP A 96 -2.43 -16.05 11.46
CA ASP A 96 -1.93 -15.96 10.10
C ASP A 96 -1.26 -17.29 9.71
N PRO A 97 -1.78 -18.01 8.69
CA PRO A 97 -1.21 -19.29 8.28
C PRO A 97 0.14 -19.16 7.57
N PHE A 98 0.62 -17.96 7.36
CA PHE A 98 1.87 -17.69 6.66
C PHE A 98 2.94 -17.12 7.60
N GLN A 99 4.20 -17.36 7.24
CA GLN A 99 5.34 -16.65 7.80
C GLN A 99 6.20 -16.08 6.67
N GLY A 100 6.83 -14.93 6.92
CA GLY A 100 7.61 -14.23 5.89
C GLY A 100 7.95 -12.81 6.33
N PRO A 101 8.03 -11.87 5.38
CA PRO A 101 8.23 -10.46 5.69
C PRO A 101 7.21 -9.98 6.71
N CYS A 102 7.66 -9.21 7.70
CA CYS A 102 6.80 -8.83 8.81
C CYS A 102 7.11 -7.44 9.36
N LEU A 103 6.12 -6.91 10.10
CA LEU A 103 6.29 -5.72 10.91
C LEU A 103 7.04 -6.09 12.20
N GLN A 104 8.16 -5.42 12.45
CA GLN A 104 8.96 -5.59 13.66
C GLN A 104 8.37 -4.77 14.81
N PRO A 105 8.66 -5.12 16.07
CA PRO A 105 8.19 -4.36 17.25
C PRO A 105 8.62 -2.89 17.24
N ASP A 106 9.69 -2.54 16.53
CA ASP A 106 10.17 -1.16 16.39
C ASP A 106 9.46 -0.39 15.25
N GLY A 107 8.45 -0.98 14.62
CA GLY A 107 7.67 -0.40 13.53
C GLY A 107 8.29 -0.53 12.14
N ARG A 108 9.42 -1.22 12.00
CA ARG A 108 10.03 -1.45 10.70
C ARG A 108 9.40 -2.63 9.99
N LEU A 109 9.18 -2.48 8.69
CA LEU A 109 8.84 -3.59 7.80
C LEU A 109 10.14 -4.27 7.34
N GLN A 110 10.30 -5.54 7.68
CA GLN A 110 11.49 -6.31 7.34
C GLN A 110 11.17 -7.31 6.22
N LEU A 111 11.84 -7.13 5.09
CA LEU A 111 11.92 -8.16 4.03
C LEU A 111 12.95 -9.21 4.44
N ASN A 112 12.83 -10.42 3.89
CA ASN A 112 13.83 -11.47 3.97
C ASN A 112 14.51 -11.69 2.61
N ASP A 113 15.58 -12.48 2.57
CA ASP A 113 16.35 -12.77 1.35
C ASP A 113 15.85 -14.04 0.63
N GLU A 114 14.69 -14.55 1.01
CA GLU A 114 14.10 -15.73 0.40
C GLU A 114 13.56 -15.46 -1.00
N PRO A 115 13.58 -16.45 -1.92
CA PRO A 115 13.07 -16.29 -3.27
C PRO A 115 11.58 -15.94 -3.32
N GLY A 116 11.18 -15.22 -4.39
CA GLY A 116 9.81 -14.83 -4.63
C GLY A 116 9.33 -13.76 -3.66
N LEU A 117 8.24 -14.00 -2.95
CA LEU A 117 7.73 -13.10 -1.92
C LEU A 117 8.32 -13.36 -0.53
N GLY A 118 9.19 -14.37 -0.41
CA GLY A 118 9.77 -14.74 0.87
C GLY A 118 8.77 -15.30 1.88
N VAL A 119 7.68 -15.91 1.40
CA VAL A 119 6.58 -16.39 2.24
C VAL A 119 6.48 -17.92 2.19
N THR A 120 6.32 -18.55 3.34
CA THR A 120 6.06 -19.98 3.48
C THR A 120 4.80 -20.22 4.30
N VAL A 121 4.18 -21.40 4.14
CA VAL A 121 3.06 -21.83 4.97
C VAL A 121 3.60 -22.33 6.31
N LYS A 122 2.99 -21.92 7.40
CA LYS A 122 3.33 -22.42 8.73
C LYS A 122 2.99 -23.93 8.85
N PRO A 123 3.81 -24.72 9.52
CA PRO A 123 3.44 -26.10 9.85
C PRO A 123 2.14 -26.12 10.65
N THR A 124 1.27 -27.06 10.33
CA THR A 124 0.05 -27.36 11.08
C THR A 124 0.35 -28.09 12.37
#